data_0d13b62bab85c86622e393ca27292c11
#
_entry.id   0d13b62bab85c86622e393ca27292c11
#
_cell.length_a   1.000
_cell.length_b   1.000
_cell.length_c   1.000
_cell.angle_alpha   90.00
_cell.angle_beta   90.00
_cell.angle_gamma   90.00
#
_symmetry.space_group_name_H-M   'P 1'
#
loop_
_entity.id
_entity.type
_entity.pdbx_description
1 polymer ?
#
loop_
_entity_poly.entity_id
_entity_poly.type
_entity_poly.pdbx_seq_one_letter_code
_entity_poly.pdbx_strand_id
1 'polypeptide(L)'
;MPQDNYSSSQRRQKPEHVSVFDHGGRIPPRDNDLEEAVLGALMLEKDAYTVVCDILKPESFYEPANQKIYAAIQSLGAAQQSIDMLTVTEKLRLMGELEGAGGPLRISELTSRVASGAHVEFHARIVAQKYLARELIKFASQIEAQAFDESYDVDDLLQEAEGKLFEISQRNVKKDVTQIDPVINAAIEQIQTAANRTSGLSGLESGYHELDKLTSGWQRSDLIIIAARPAMGKTAFVLSMAKNMAVDYNIPVAIFSLEMSNIQLVNRLIQNTCEIEGEKIKSGQLSQMEWDQLMSRVKNLYSAPLYICLLYTSPSPRDRTRSRMPSSA
;
A
#
# COMPACT_ATOMS: atom_id res chain seq x y z
N MET A 1 -36.61 62.34 -22.99
CA MET A 1 -36.03 61.03 -23.27
C MET A 1 -35.07 60.71 -22.12
N PRO A 2 -35.40 59.79 -21.23
CA PRO A 2 -34.52 59.43 -20.11
C PRO A 2 -33.50 58.36 -20.56
N GLN A 3 -32.29 58.51 -20.10
CA GLN A 3 -31.19 57.60 -20.27
C GLN A 3 -31.27 56.50 -19.23
N ASP A 4 -31.29 55.24 -19.69
CA ASP A 4 -31.25 54.03 -18.86
C ASP A 4 -29.83 53.75 -18.36
N ASN A 5 -29.66 53.86 -17.04
CA ASN A 5 -28.47 53.42 -16.31
C ASN A 5 -28.56 51.90 -16.08
N TYR A 6 -27.74 51.17 -16.82
CA TYR A 6 -27.45 49.75 -16.51
C TYR A 6 -26.47 49.66 -15.34
N SER A 7 -26.98 49.32 -14.16
CA SER A 7 -26.19 48.99 -13.01
C SER A 7 -25.64 47.57 -13.16
N SER A 8 -24.34 47.43 -13.31
CA SER A 8 -23.61 46.17 -13.25
C SER A 8 -23.67 45.62 -11.80
N SER A 9 -24.46 44.58 -11.62
CA SER A 9 -24.50 43.82 -10.35
C SER A 9 -23.17 43.05 -10.22
N GLN A 10 -22.30 43.58 -9.36
CA GLN A 10 -21.16 42.84 -8.83
C GLN A 10 -21.71 41.61 -8.07
N ARG A 11 -21.54 40.40 -8.65
CA ARG A 11 -21.67 39.14 -7.93
C ARG A 11 -20.63 39.11 -6.81
N ARG A 12 -21.06 39.39 -5.58
CA ARG A 12 -20.31 39.05 -4.37
C ARG A 12 -20.08 37.54 -4.39
N GLN A 13 -18.83 37.14 -4.61
CA GLN A 13 -18.38 35.79 -4.29
C GLN A 13 -18.60 35.59 -2.79
N LYS A 14 -19.51 34.69 -2.46
CA LYS A 14 -19.62 34.14 -1.09
C LYS A 14 -18.26 33.50 -0.77
N PRO A 15 -17.69 33.78 0.42
CA PRO A 15 -16.56 32.98 0.87
C PRO A 15 -17.04 31.52 0.93
N GLU A 16 -16.31 30.64 0.28
CA GLU A 16 -16.46 29.20 0.50
C GLU A 16 -16.19 28.94 1.99
N HIS A 17 -17.26 28.87 2.76
CA HIS A 17 -17.23 28.25 4.05
C HIS A 17 -16.90 26.77 3.79
N VAL A 18 -15.64 26.43 3.99
CA VAL A 18 -15.25 25.04 4.25
C VAL A 18 -16.14 24.61 5.41
N SER A 19 -17.16 23.84 5.10
CA SER A 19 -18.02 23.22 6.11
C SER A 19 -17.08 22.37 6.96
N VAL A 20 -16.83 22.83 8.18
CA VAL A 20 -16.27 22.00 9.24
C VAL A 20 -17.28 20.88 9.36
N PHE A 21 -16.92 19.68 8.89
CA PHE A 21 -17.77 18.50 9.01
C PHE A 21 -18.15 18.38 10.47
N ASP A 22 -19.44 18.43 10.75
CA ASP A 22 -19.97 18.31 12.10
C ASP A 22 -19.82 16.85 12.55
N HIS A 23 -18.65 16.52 13.06
CA HIS A 23 -18.35 15.21 13.66
C HIS A 23 -18.96 15.08 15.07
N GLY A 24 -20.18 15.63 15.28
CA GLY A 24 -20.85 15.54 16.58
C GLY A 24 -20.07 16.21 17.70
N GLY A 25 -19.41 17.35 17.43
CA GLY A 25 -18.65 18.11 18.43
C GLY A 25 -17.30 17.48 18.82
N ARG A 26 -16.83 16.45 18.14
CA ARG A 26 -15.51 15.84 18.41
C ARG A 26 -14.38 16.68 17.84
N ILE A 27 -13.38 16.95 18.68
CA ILE A 27 -12.17 17.68 18.27
C ILE A 27 -11.28 16.74 17.45
N PRO A 28 -10.81 17.15 16.24
CA PRO A 28 -9.87 16.34 15.48
C PRO A 28 -8.59 16.02 16.27
N PRO A 29 -8.00 14.83 16.08
CA PRO A 29 -6.76 14.45 16.76
C PRO A 29 -5.64 15.46 16.51
N ARG A 30 -5.17 16.12 17.57
CA ARG A 30 -4.11 17.13 17.54
C ARG A 30 -3.28 17.08 18.83
N ASP A 31 -2.10 17.64 18.78
CA ASP A 31 -1.23 17.85 19.94
C ASP A 31 -0.33 19.06 19.66
N ASN A 32 -0.84 20.24 19.99
CA ASN A 32 -0.18 21.50 19.66
C ASN A 32 1.16 21.63 20.42
N ASP A 33 1.25 21.13 21.65
CA ASP A 33 2.48 21.22 22.45
C ASP A 33 3.61 20.39 21.81
N LEU A 34 3.30 19.20 21.26
CA LEU A 34 4.29 18.40 20.54
C LEU A 34 4.64 19.00 19.18
N GLU A 35 3.69 19.61 18.48
CA GLU A 35 3.97 20.32 17.23
C GLU A 35 4.95 21.47 17.47
N GLU A 36 4.73 22.30 18.49
CA GLU A 36 5.60 23.39 18.88
C GLU A 36 6.98 22.91 19.33
N ALA A 37 7.01 21.81 20.10
CA ALA A 37 8.27 21.21 20.54
C ALA A 37 9.13 20.71 19.37
N VAL A 38 8.50 20.09 18.35
CA VAL A 38 9.20 19.63 17.13
C VAL A 38 9.77 20.85 16.37
N LEU A 39 8.97 21.89 16.15
CA LEU A 39 9.43 23.09 15.42
C LEU A 39 10.57 23.80 16.17
N GLY A 40 10.46 23.93 17.49
CA GLY A 40 11.52 24.52 18.30
C GLY A 40 12.82 23.72 18.25
N ALA A 41 12.73 22.38 18.37
CA ALA A 41 13.88 21.49 18.28
C ALA A 41 14.59 21.56 16.91
N LEU A 42 13.82 21.65 15.81
CA LEU A 42 14.37 21.81 14.46
C LEU A 42 15.18 23.08 14.26
N MET A 43 14.85 24.15 14.99
CA MET A 43 15.58 25.42 14.95
C MET A 43 16.78 25.49 15.91
N LEU A 44 16.87 24.56 16.87
CA LEU A 44 17.96 24.52 17.87
C LEU A 44 19.05 23.51 17.50
N GLU A 45 18.69 22.36 16.94
CA GLU A 45 19.60 21.25 16.66
C GLU A 45 19.83 21.04 15.16
N LYS A 46 21.10 21.08 14.75
CA LYS A 46 21.48 21.02 13.32
C LYS A 46 21.06 19.72 12.62
N ASP A 47 21.10 18.61 13.33
CA ASP A 47 20.83 17.29 12.73
C ASP A 47 19.36 16.86 12.88
N ALA A 48 18.55 17.60 13.63
CA ALA A 48 17.16 17.29 13.89
C ALA A 48 16.33 17.21 12.60
N TYR A 49 16.61 18.07 11.62
CA TYR A 49 15.89 18.09 10.35
C TYR A 49 16.08 16.79 9.55
N THR A 50 17.28 16.24 9.51
CA THR A 50 17.58 15.00 8.75
C THR A 50 16.78 13.80 9.25
N VAL A 51 16.49 13.77 10.56
CA VAL A 51 15.69 12.72 11.19
C VAL A 51 14.20 12.92 10.95
N VAL A 52 13.73 14.15 10.89
CA VAL A 52 12.30 14.50 10.86
C VAL A 52 11.78 14.67 9.43
N CYS A 53 12.61 15.01 8.45
CA CYS A 53 12.20 15.32 7.07
C CYS A 53 11.49 14.14 6.36
N ASP A 54 11.82 12.90 6.73
CA ASP A 54 11.18 11.69 6.18
C ASP A 54 9.89 11.32 6.91
N ILE A 55 9.65 11.88 8.11
CA ILE A 55 8.50 11.56 8.97
C ILE A 55 7.36 12.57 8.76
N LEU A 56 7.69 13.85 8.68
CA LEU A 56 6.73 14.95 8.65
C LEU A 56 6.71 15.70 7.32
N LYS A 57 5.52 16.22 7.03
CA LYS A 57 5.24 17.16 5.93
C LYS A 57 4.56 18.40 6.53
N PRO A 58 4.50 19.52 5.81
CA PRO A 58 3.76 20.69 6.30
C PRO A 58 2.33 20.37 6.72
N GLU A 59 1.63 19.54 5.95
CA GLU A 59 0.25 19.11 6.22
C GLU A 59 0.11 18.24 7.47
N SER A 60 1.22 17.70 7.99
CA SER A 60 1.23 16.90 9.22
C SER A 60 0.87 17.71 10.46
N PHE A 61 1.06 19.02 10.42
CA PHE A 61 0.72 19.93 11.50
C PHE A 61 -0.76 20.30 11.45
N TYR A 62 -1.39 20.44 12.61
CA TYR A 62 -2.78 20.84 12.72
C TYR A 62 -2.95 22.36 12.57
N GLU A 63 -2.09 23.12 13.26
CA GLU A 63 -2.14 24.58 13.24
C GLU A 63 -1.59 25.14 11.93
N PRO A 64 -2.34 25.99 11.20
CA PRO A 64 -1.87 26.59 9.94
C PRO A 64 -0.58 27.39 10.10
N ALA A 65 -0.36 28.02 11.25
CA ALA A 65 0.88 28.73 11.55
C ALA A 65 2.08 27.76 11.59
N ASN A 66 1.91 26.60 12.23
CA ASN A 66 2.94 25.56 12.32
C ASN A 66 3.24 24.94 10.94
N GLN A 67 2.22 24.76 10.09
CA GLN A 67 2.40 24.31 8.71
C GLN A 67 3.32 25.26 7.92
N LYS A 68 3.09 26.56 8.03
CA LYS A 68 3.90 27.59 7.35
C LYS A 68 5.34 27.62 7.85
N ILE A 69 5.53 27.51 9.16
CA ILE A 69 6.87 27.45 9.78
C ILE A 69 7.61 26.21 9.27
N TYR A 70 6.97 25.03 9.29
CA TYR A 70 7.61 23.81 8.80
C TYR A 70 7.89 23.86 7.29
N ALA A 71 7.03 24.45 6.48
CA ALA A 71 7.27 24.65 5.05
C ALA A 71 8.52 25.54 4.79
N ALA A 72 8.73 26.57 5.60
CA ALA A 72 9.95 27.39 5.54
C ALA A 72 11.19 26.56 5.95
N ILE A 73 11.12 25.77 7.02
CA ILE A 73 12.16 24.85 7.47
C ILE A 73 12.49 23.83 6.39
N GLN A 74 11.49 23.22 5.78
CA GLN A 74 11.66 22.24 4.69
C GLN A 74 12.36 22.87 3.48
N SER A 75 11.99 24.10 3.11
CA SER A 75 12.63 24.82 2.01
C SER A 75 14.10 25.15 2.29
N LEU A 76 14.46 25.52 3.53
CA LEU A 76 15.83 25.73 3.96
C LEU A 76 16.63 24.43 3.95
N GLY A 77 16.06 23.36 4.48
CA GLY A 77 16.69 22.03 4.50
C GLY A 77 16.96 21.48 3.09
N ALA A 78 15.99 21.64 2.18
CA ALA A 78 16.16 21.24 0.77
C ALA A 78 17.26 22.03 0.06
N ALA A 79 17.47 23.30 0.46
CA ALA A 79 18.55 24.16 -0.04
C ALA A 79 19.88 23.96 0.71
N GLN A 80 19.95 23.00 1.66
CA GLN A 80 21.11 22.76 2.52
C GLN A 80 21.62 24.01 3.27
N GLN A 81 20.68 24.91 3.61
CA GLN A 81 20.95 26.10 4.40
C GLN A 81 20.80 25.79 5.89
N SER A 82 21.45 26.62 6.75
CA SER A 82 21.26 26.45 8.20
C SER A 82 19.81 26.74 8.59
N ILE A 83 19.29 25.92 9.51
CA ILE A 83 17.95 26.05 10.06
C ILE A 83 18.10 26.60 11.47
N ASP A 84 17.79 27.86 11.64
CA ASP A 84 17.79 28.53 12.92
C ASP A 84 16.68 29.61 12.95
N MET A 85 16.46 30.23 14.11
CA MET A 85 15.40 31.21 14.33
C MET A 85 15.48 32.38 13.33
N LEU A 86 16.70 32.84 12.97
CA LEU A 86 16.88 34.01 12.10
C LEU A 86 16.62 33.60 10.63
N THR A 87 17.18 32.50 10.18
CA THR A 87 17.02 32.00 8.80
C THR A 87 15.55 31.62 8.51
N VAL A 88 14.86 31.01 9.47
CA VAL A 88 13.42 30.65 9.33
C VAL A 88 12.58 31.94 9.29
N THR A 89 12.86 32.93 10.15
CA THR A 89 12.14 34.21 10.13
C THR A 89 12.32 34.93 8.79
N GLU A 90 13.55 34.98 8.27
CA GLU A 90 13.84 35.62 6.98
C GLU A 90 13.19 34.86 5.83
N LYS A 91 13.21 33.53 5.87
CA LYS A 91 12.54 32.70 4.86
C LYS A 91 11.03 32.92 4.84
N LEU A 92 10.38 32.98 6.00
CA LEU A 92 8.96 33.30 6.12
C LEU A 92 8.63 34.70 5.59
N ARG A 93 9.53 35.68 5.82
CA ARG A 93 9.38 37.02 5.26
C ARG A 93 9.44 37.03 3.74
N LEU A 94 10.41 36.29 3.15
CA LEU A 94 10.53 36.14 1.70
C LEU A 94 9.34 35.44 1.08
N MET A 95 8.72 34.49 1.80
CA MET A 95 7.50 33.79 1.37
C MET A 95 6.22 34.63 1.56
N GLY A 96 6.30 35.80 2.24
CA GLY A 96 5.13 36.62 2.58
C GLY A 96 4.22 36.01 3.66
N GLU A 97 4.70 35.00 4.40
CA GLU A 97 3.91 34.20 5.34
C GLU A 97 4.26 34.48 6.81
N LEU A 98 5.13 35.46 7.07
CA LEU A 98 5.62 35.75 8.43
C LEU A 98 4.49 36.11 9.41
N GLU A 99 3.56 36.97 8.98
CA GLU A 99 2.40 37.34 9.82
C GLU A 99 1.45 36.16 10.03
N GLY A 100 1.24 35.35 8.98
CA GLY A 100 0.43 34.14 9.05
C GLY A 100 1.04 33.02 9.92
N ALA A 101 2.35 33.08 10.16
CA ALA A 101 3.09 32.20 11.08
C ALA A 101 3.06 32.69 12.54
N GLY A 102 2.48 33.85 12.81
CA GLY A 102 2.44 34.51 14.15
C GLY A 102 3.56 35.46 14.42
N GLY A 103 4.33 35.88 13.41
CA GLY A 103 5.39 36.89 13.52
C GLY A 103 6.68 36.39 14.19
N PRO A 104 7.69 37.26 14.28
CA PRO A 104 9.00 36.88 14.85
C PRO A 104 8.94 36.46 16.32
N LEU A 105 7.99 37.03 17.09
CA LEU A 105 7.84 36.73 18.51
C LEU A 105 7.47 35.24 18.72
N ARG A 106 6.52 34.71 17.94
CA ARG A 106 6.15 33.29 18.01
C ARG A 106 7.32 32.38 17.71
N ILE A 107 8.14 32.70 16.71
CA ILE A 107 9.32 31.87 16.36
C ILE A 107 10.32 31.86 17.53
N SER A 108 10.52 33.02 18.20
CA SER A 108 11.35 33.10 19.40
C SER A 108 10.75 32.29 20.58
N GLU A 109 9.45 32.33 20.76
CA GLU A 109 8.77 31.54 21.79
C GLU A 109 8.93 30.04 21.57
N LEU A 110 8.80 29.54 20.33
CA LEU A 110 8.98 28.13 19.99
C LEU A 110 10.37 27.63 20.37
N THR A 111 11.41 28.42 20.11
CA THR A 111 12.78 28.03 20.49
C THR A 111 13.03 28.10 21.99
N SER A 112 12.37 29.01 22.70
CA SER A 112 12.55 29.16 24.16
C SER A 112 11.86 28.08 24.99
N ARG A 113 10.83 27.44 24.47
CA ARG A 113 10.07 26.37 25.15
C ARG A 113 10.76 25.01 25.11
N VAL A 114 11.72 24.79 24.21
CA VAL A 114 12.39 23.50 24.05
C VAL A 114 13.72 23.52 24.78
N ALA A 115 13.87 22.68 25.79
CA ALA A 115 15.11 22.54 26.55
C ALA A 115 16.13 21.59 25.86
N SER A 116 15.68 20.64 25.04
CA SER A 116 16.52 19.65 24.32
C SER A 116 15.75 19.01 23.18
N GLY A 117 16.39 18.81 22.04
CA GLY A 117 15.84 18.06 20.90
C GLY A 117 16.03 16.56 20.96
N ALA A 118 16.55 15.99 22.06
CA ALA A 118 16.89 14.57 22.22
C ALA A 118 15.74 13.60 21.87
N HIS A 119 14.49 14.04 21.90
CA HIS A 119 13.31 13.23 21.61
C HIS A 119 12.53 13.71 20.38
N VAL A 120 13.12 14.55 19.54
CA VAL A 120 12.44 15.14 18.38
C VAL A 120 11.84 14.08 17.44
N GLU A 121 12.53 12.98 17.22
CA GLU A 121 12.03 11.87 16.38
C GLU A 121 10.76 11.26 16.98
N PHE A 122 10.77 11.01 18.30
CA PHE A 122 9.61 10.42 18.97
C PHE A 122 8.40 11.37 18.92
N HIS A 123 8.61 12.66 19.15
CA HIS A 123 7.57 13.69 19.04
C HIS A 123 7.05 13.81 17.60
N ALA A 124 7.94 13.82 16.61
CA ALA A 124 7.57 13.82 15.19
C ALA A 124 6.70 12.61 14.81
N ARG A 125 6.99 11.43 15.32
CA ARG A 125 6.18 10.22 15.10
C ARG A 125 4.78 10.35 15.70
N ILE A 126 4.63 10.98 16.86
CA ILE A 126 3.30 11.23 17.44
C ILE A 126 2.51 12.23 16.58
N VAL A 127 3.15 13.32 16.13
CA VAL A 127 2.50 14.29 15.22
C VAL A 127 2.05 13.60 13.93
N ALA A 128 2.89 12.74 13.34
CA ALA A 128 2.56 11.96 12.16
C ALA A 128 1.37 11.00 12.40
N GLN A 129 1.29 10.35 13.57
CA GLN A 129 0.16 9.51 13.93
C GLN A 129 -1.15 10.31 14.05
N LYS A 130 -1.09 11.52 14.65
CA LYS A 130 -2.26 12.40 14.73
C LYS A 130 -2.72 12.86 13.35
N TYR A 131 -1.77 13.18 12.47
CA TYR A 131 -2.07 13.51 11.08
C TYR A 131 -2.74 12.34 10.34
N LEU A 132 -2.20 11.12 10.45
CA LEU A 132 -2.78 9.93 9.86
C LEU A 132 -4.22 9.70 10.35
N ALA A 133 -4.47 9.90 11.64
CA ALA A 133 -5.82 9.79 12.19
C ALA A 133 -6.77 10.85 11.60
N ARG A 134 -6.30 12.09 11.37
CA ARG A 134 -7.10 13.12 10.68
C ARG A 134 -7.40 12.75 9.22
N GLU A 135 -6.41 12.23 8.50
CA GLU A 135 -6.61 11.77 7.12
C GLU A 135 -7.62 10.62 7.04
N LEU A 136 -7.56 9.66 7.97
CA LEU A 136 -8.56 8.58 8.06
C LEU A 136 -9.96 9.11 8.38
N ILE A 137 -10.09 10.07 9.28
CA ILE A 137 -11.39 10.70 9.58
C ILE A 137 -11.93 11.42 8.34
N LYS A 138 -11.10 12.20 7.66
CA LYS A 138 -11.49 12.91 6.44
C LYS A 138 -11.91 11.94 5.34
N PHE A 139 -11.15 10.87 5.16
CA PHE A 139 -11.47 9.81 4.21
C PHE A 139 -12.80 9.13 4.54
N ALA A 140 -13.02 8.73 5.80
CA ALA A 140 -14.27 8.09 6.22
C ALA A 140 -15.47 8.99 5.97
N SER A 141 -15.38 10.28 6.29
CA SER A 141 -16.46 11.25 6.05
C SER A 141 -16.72 11.49 4.56
N GLN A 142 -15.68 11.43 3.73
CA GLN A 142 -15.84 11.56 2.29
C GLN A 142 -16.56 10.34 1.70
N ILE A 143 -16.18 9.12 2.11
CA ILE A 143 -16.86 7.88 1.69
C ILE A 143 -18.31 7.86 2.19
N GLU A 144 -18.55 8.26 3.45
CA GLU A 144 -19.91 8.37 3.98
C GLU A 144 -20.77 9.30 3.12
N ALA A 145 -20.28 10.49 2.80
CA ALA A 145 -21.03 11.46 1.97
C ALA A 145 -21.31 10.94 0.55
N GLN A 146 -20.34 10.24 -0.06
CA GLN A 146 -20.50 9.64 -1.39
C GLN A 146 -21.46 8.45 -1.37
N ALA A 147 -21.49 7.67 -0.28
CA ALA A 147 -22.40 6.53 -0.13
C ALA A 147 -23.88 6.95 0.03
N PHE A 148 -24.15 8.17 0.51
CA PHE A 148 -25.51 8.74 0.55
C PHE A 148 -25.96 9.33 -0.79
N ASP A 149 -25.06 9.52 -1.74
CA ASP A 149 -25.37 10.08 -3.05
C ASP A 149 -25.67 8.95 -4.04
N GLU A 150 -26.95 8.77 -4.39
CA GLU A 150 -27.41 7.72 -5.32
C GLU A 150 -26.83 7.84 -6.74
N SER A 151 -26.13 8.93 -7.07
CA SER A 151 -25.48 9.10 -8.36
C SER A 151 -24.18 8.31 -8.50
N TYR A 152 -23.59 7.85 -7.39
CA TYR A 152 -22.37 7.03 -7.38
C TYR A 152 -22.69 5.55 -7.52
N ASP A 153 -21.94 4.86 -8.41
CA ASP A 153 -21.96 3.40 -8.48
C ASP A 153 -21.22 2.82 -7.27
N VAL A 154 -21.81 1.84 -6.60
CA VAL A 154 -21.26 1.24 -5.38
C VAL A 154 -19.96 0.53 -5.64
N ASP A 155 -19.80 -0.12 -6.81
CA ASP A 155 -18.58 -0.83 -7.17
C ASP A 155 -17.43 0.16 -7.45
N ASP A 156 -17.72 1.29 -8.11
CA ASP A 156 -16.75 2.37 -8.34
C ASP A 156 -16.32 3.01 -7.01
N LEU A 157 -17.27 3.22 -6.08
CA LEU A 157 -17.00 3.76 -4.75
C LEU A 157 -16.10 2.83 -3.92
N LEU A 158 -16.35 1.53 -3.96
CA LEU A 158 -15.50 0.54 -3.28
C LEU A 158 -14.08 0.56 -3.83
N GLN A 159 -13.91 0.60 -5.15
CA GLN A 159 -12.59 0.65 -5.79
C GLN A 159 -11.83 1.93 -5.43
N GLU A 160 -12.51 3.09 -5.41
CA GLU A 160 -11.91 4.35 -4.98
C GLU A 160 -11.48 4.28 -3.50
N ALA A 161 -12.35 3.72 -2.65
CA ALA A 161 -12.07 3.56 -1.22
C ALA A 161 -10.86 2.66 -0.96
N GLU A 162 -10.77 1.52 -1.63
CA GLU A 162 -9.61 0.61 -1.55
C GLU A 162 -8.32 1.30 -1.99
N GLY A 163 -8.33 1.99 -3.13
CA GLY A 163 -7.18 2.71 -3.65
C GLY A 163 -6.69 3.78 -2.68
N LYS A 164 -7.59 4.57 -2.13
CA LYS A 164 -7.25 5.66 -1.21
C LYS A 164 -6.77 5.17 0.16
N LEU A 165 -7.39 4.09 0.67
CA LEU A 165 -6.93 3.43 1.90
C LEU A 165 -5.52 2.85 1.73
N PHE A 166 -5.24 2.26 0.56
CA PHE A 166 -3.92 1.75 0.21
C PHE A 166 -2.87 2.86 0.15
N GLU A 167 -3.18 4.02 -0.46
CA GLU A 167 -2.28 5.19 -0.47
C GLU A 167 -1.97 5.69 0.95
N ILE A 168 -2.98 5.81 1.81
CA ILE A 168 -2.82 6.23 3.21
C ILE A 168 -1.93 5.23 3.95
N SER A 169 -2.13 3.93 3.72
CA SER A 169 -1.33 2.86 4.34
C SER A 169 0.12 2.87 3.86
N GLN A 170 0.36 3.03 2.55
CA GLN A 170 1.73 3.07 1.99
C GLN A 170 2.55 4.27 2.48
N ARG A 171 1.91 5.42 2.72
CA ARG A 171 2.61 6.60 3.26
C ARG A 171 3.19 6.36 4.64
N ASN A 172 2.66 5.37 5.37
CA ASN A 172 3.08 5.01 6.73
C ASN A 172 4.06 3.83 6.77
N VAL A 173 4.39 3.23 5.60
CA VAL A 173 5.40 2.17 5.53
C VAL A 173 6.76 2.81 5.80
N LYS A 174 7.30 2.54 6.99
CA LYS A 174 8.65 2.90 7.37
C LYS A 174 9.61 2.39 6.28
N LYS A 175 10.39 3.27 5.68
CA LYS A 175 11.66 2.87 5.11
C LYS A 175 12.58 2.59 6.30
N ASP A 176 12.49 1.39 6.84
CA ASP A 176 13.42 0.97 7.88
C ASP A 176 14.80 0.87 7.23
N VAL A 177 15.57 1.95 7.39
CA VAL A 177 17.00 1.89 7.15
C VAL A 177 17.56 1.03 8.27
N THR A 178 17.83 -0.22 7.97
CA THR A 178 18.37 -1.18 8.95
C THR A 178 19.89 -1.14 8.88
N GLN A 179 20.54 -0.99 10.02
CA GLN A 179 22.01 -1.12 10.10
C GLN A 179 22.41 -2.50 9.57
N ILE A 180 23.55 -2.59 8.90
CA ILE A 180 23.97 -3.81 8.20
C ILE A 180 24.24 -4.99 9.14
N ASP A 181 24.65 -4.74 10.39
CA ASP A 181 25.06 -5.77 11.35
C ASP A 181 23.97 -6.82 11.63
N PRO A 182 22.69 -6.44 11.97
CA PRO A 182 21.62 -7.42 12.15
C PRO A 182 21.27 -8.16 10.86
N VAL A 183 21.46 -7.52 9.68
CA VAL A 183 21.22 -8.14 8.38
C VAL A 183 22.28 -9.19 8.07
N ILE A 184 23.56 -8.94 8.41
CA ILE A 184 24.66 -9.92 8.28
C ILE A 184 24.36 -11.14 9.16
N ASN A 185 23.95 -10.94 10.40
CA ASN A 185 23.64 -12.05 11.31
C ASN A 185 22.48 -12.91 10.77
N ALA A 186 21.43 -12.29 10.25
CA ALA A 186 20.31 -12.99 9.62
C ALA A 186 20.75 -13.76 8.36
N ALA A 187 21.66 -13.19 7.55
CA ALA A 187 22.21 -13.85 6.37
C ALA A 187 23.05 -15.07 6.74
N ILE A 188 23.89 -14.97 7.78
CA ILE A 188 24.68 -16.10 8.29
C ILE A 188 23.78 -17.23 8.80
N GLU A 189 22.70 -16.90 9.52
CA GLU A 189 21.71 -17.87 9.99
C GLU A 189 21.01 -18.59 8.82
N GLN A 190 20.66 -17.85 7.75
CA GLN A 190 20.11 -18.45 6.54
C GLN A 190 21.10 -19.43 5.87
N ILE A 191 22.38 -19.05 5.77
CA ILE A 191 23.43 -19.92 5.21
C ILE A 191 23.59 -21.19 6.05
N GLN A 192 23.61 -21.08 7.37
CA GLN A 192 23.70 -22.23 8.28
C GLN A 192 22.49 -23.15 8.15
N THR A 193 21.30 -22.55 8.04
CA THR A 193 20.04 -23.30 7.85
C THR A 193 20.03 -24.05 6.51
N ALA A 194 20.52 -23.41 5.45
CA ALA A 194 20.64 -24.04 4.13
C ALA A 194 21.67 -25.18 4.13
N ALA A 195 22.79 -25.01 4.82
CA ALA A 195 23.82 -26.05 4.96
C ALA A 195 23.33 -27.30 5.70
N ASN A 196 22.39 -27.15 6.62
CA ASN A 196 21.83 -28.23 7.40
C ASN A 196 20.64 -28.94 6.70
N ARG A 197 20.14 -28.42 5.57
CA ARG A 197 19.08 -29.07 4.80
C ARG A 197 19.63 -30.22 3.98
N THR A 198 18.97 -31.35 4.04
CA THR A 198 19.34 -32.59 3.29
C THR A 198 19.23 -32.43 1.76
N SER A 199 18.39 -31.49 1.30
CA SER A 199 18.21 -31.19 -0.14
C SER A 199 19.30 -30.32 -0.75
N GLY A 200 20.12 -29.65 0.08
CA GLY A 200 21.14 -28.71 -0.40
C GLY A 200 20.60 -27.47 -1.12
N LEU A 201 19.28 -27.21 -1.05
CA LEU A 201 18.64 -26.07 -1.66
C LEU A 201 18.43 -24.95 -0.65
N SER A 202 18.72 -23.71 -1.06
CA SER A 202 18.51 -22.54 -0.22
C SER A 202 17.05 -22.05 -0.21
N GLY A 203 16.34 -22.27 -1.32
CA GLY A 203 14.97 -21.87 -1.55
C GLY A 203 13.92 -22.97 -1.32
N LEU A 204 12.70 -22.70 -1.81
CA LEU A 204 11.56 -23.62 -1.80
C LEU A 204 11.67 -24.59 -3.00
N GLU A 205 11.43 -25.86 -2.77
CA GLU A 205 11.48 -26.90 -3.79
C GLU A 205 10.27 -26.80 -4.74
N SER A 206 10.51 -26.80 -6.05
CA SER A 206 9.46 -26.77 -7.07
C SER A 206 8.90 -28.16 -7.39
N GLY A 207 9.63 -29.21 -7.00
CA GLY A 207 9.37 -30.59 -7.37
C GLY A 207 9.88 -30.97 -8.76
N TYR A 208 10.60 -30.08 -9.43
CA TYR A 208 11.32 -30.36 -10.67
C TYR A 208 12.83 -30.32 -10.43
N HIS A 209 13.43 -31.48 -10.24
CA HIS A 209 14.81 -31.62 -9.78
C HIS A 209 15.84 -30.82 -10.59
N GLU A 210 15.74 -30.84 -11.93
CA GLU A 210 16.70 -30.10 -12.77
C GLU A 210 16.47 -28.59 -12.68
N LEU A 211 15.21 -28.14 -12.49
CA LEU A 211 14.89 -26.74 -12.26
C LEU A 211 15.42 -26.29 -10.90
N ASP A 212 15.21 -27.09 -9.88
CA ASP A 212 15.65 -26.81 -8.51
C ASP A 212 17.17 -26.75 -8.42
N LYS A 213 17.91 -27.58 -9.15
CA LYS A 213 19.37 -27.46 -9.26
C LYS A 213 19.85 -26.14 -9.89
N LEU A 214 19.12 -25.68 -10.93
CA LEU A 214 19.48 -24.45 -11.63
C LEU A 214 19.18 -23.20 -10.82
N THR A 215 18.05 -23.20 -10.09
CA THR A 215 17.57 -22.02 -9.35
C THR A 215 17.97 -22.05 -7.87
N SER A 216 18.47 -23.16 -7.36
CA SER A 216 18.63 -23.45 -5.92
C SER A 216 17.31 -23.38 -5.15
N GLY A 217 16.18 -23.65 -5.84
CA GLY A 217 14.83 -23.48 -5.37
C GLY A 217 14.32 -22.03 -5.45
N TRP A 218 13.02 -21.84 -5.22
CA TRP A 218 12.39 -20.50 -5.26
C TRP A 218 12.73 -19.70 -4.01
N GLN A 219 13.35 -18.54 -4.21
CA GLN A 219 13.72 -17.68 -3.08
C GLN A 219 12.52 -16.84 -2.59
N ARG A 220 12.54 -16.46 -1.32
CA ARG A 220 11.54 -15.54 -0.77
C ARG A 220 11.66 -14.17 -1.41
N SER A 221 10.54 -13.50 -1.62
CA SER A 221 10.44 -12.17 -2.24
C SER A 221 10.71 -12.12 -3.73
N ASP A 222 10.98 -13.24 -4.41
CA ASP A 222 11.19 -13.28 -5.85
C ASP A 222 9.86 -13.20 -6.62
N LEU A 223 9.86 -12.43 -7.69
CA LEU A 223 8.83 -12.44 -8.72
C LEU A 223 9.28 -13.32 -9.89
N ILE A 224 8.65 -14.48 -10.04
CA ILE A 224 8.99 -15.46 -11.09
C ILE A 224 7.95 -15.38 -12.21
N ILE A 225 8.38 -15.06 -13.42
CA ILE A 225 7.52 -14.93 -14.60
C ILE A 225 7.69 -16.17 -15.48
N ILE A 226 6.57 -16.92 -15.67
CA ILE A 226 6.51 -18.08 -16.57
C ILE A 226 5.66 -17.70 -17.78
N ALA A 227 6.28 -17.66 -18.95
CA ALA A 227 5.62 -17.35 -20.21
C ALA A 227 5.71 -18.51 -21.19
N ALA A 228 4.63 -18.74 -21.94
CA ALA A 228 4.59 -19.73 -23.00
C ALA A 228 3.56 -19.31 -24.06
N ARG A 229 3.71 -19.80 -25.28
CA ARG A 229 2.69 -19.63 -26.34
C ARG A 229 1.38 -20.31 -25.94
N PRO A 230 0.24 -19.89 -26.47
CA PRO A 230 -1.03 -20.56 -26.24
C PRO A 230 -0.93 -22.07 -26.49
N ALA A 231 -1.61 -22.85 -25.68
CA ALA A 231 -1.64 -24.33 -25.72
C ALA A 231 -0.31 -25.06 -25.41
N MET A 232 0.76 -24.37 -25.00
CA MET A 232 2.04 -25.01 -24.67
C MET A 232 2.12 -25.54 -23.22
N GLY A 233 1.02 -25.61 -22.50
CA GLY A 233 0.96 -26.23 -21.19
C GLY A 233 1.38 -25.33 -19.99
N LYS A 234 1.44 -24.00 -20.16
CA LYS A 234 1.78 -23.06 -19.06
C LYS A 234 1.00 -23.35 -17.77
N THR A 235 -0.32 -23.41 -17.84
CA THR A 235 -1.17 -23.66 -16.67
C THR A 235 -0.98 -25.06 -16.09
N ALA A 236 -0.77 -26.07 -16.96
CA ALA A 236 -0.48 -27.42 -16.51
C ALA A 236 0.82 -27.50 -15.72
N PHE A 237 1.87 -26.84 -16.20
CA PHE A 237 3.17 -26.75 -15.51
C PHE A 237 3.05 -26.08 -14.15
N VAL A 238 2.38 -24.92 -14.07
CA VAL A 238 2.20 -24.16 -12.82
C VAL A 238 1.38 -24.98 -11.80
N LEU A 239 0.29 -25.66 -12.25
CA LEU A 239 -0.53 -26.49 -11.39
C LEU A 239 0.23 -27.73 -10.90
N SER A 240 1.07 -28.35 -11.76
CA SER A 240 1.90 -29.48 -11.34
C SER A 240 2.92 -29.05 -10.28
N MET A 241 3.56 -27.90 -10.46
CA MET A 241 4.47 -27.33 -9.48
C MET A 241 3.76 -27.02 -8.16
N ALA A 242 2.59 -26.37 -8.21
CA ALA A 242 1.77 -26.07 -7.05
C ALA A 242 1.38 -27.34 -6.28
N LYS A 243 0.99 -28.41 -7.02
CA LYS A 243 0.69 -29.73 -6.46
C LYS A 243 1.93 -30.32 -5.78
N ASN A 244 3.08 -30.35 -6.45
CA ASN A 244 4.31 -30.88 -5.86
C ASN A 244 4.68 -30.14 -4.57
N MET A 245 4.65 -28.81 -4.58
CA MET A 245 4.94 -27.99 -3.40
C MET A 245 3.96 -28.29 -2.25
N ALA A 246 2.65 -28.34 -2.54
CA ALA A 246 1.65 -28.51 -1.50
C ALA A 246 1.52 -29.95 -1.00
N VAL A 247 1.55 -30.94 -1.90
CA VAL A 247 1.31 -32.35 -1.56
C VAL A 247 2.59 -33.05 -1.13
N ASP A 248 3.69 -32.88 -1.88
CA ASP A 248 4.91 -33.64 -1.66
C ASP A 248 5.81 -32.99 -0.61
N TYR A 249 5.82 -31.63 -0.54
CA TYR A 249 6.65 -30.87 0.40
C TYR A 249 5.88 -30.16 1.51
N ASN A 250 4.53 -30.27 1.52
CA ASN A 250 3.65 -29.62 2.51
C ASN A 250 3.89 -28.09 2.65
N ILE A 251 4.21 -27.43 1.54
CA ILE A 251 4.41 -25.99 1.46
C ILE A 251 3.06 -25.32 1.14
N PRO A 252 2.59 -24.33 1.92
CA PRO A 252 1.36 -23.62 1.62
C PRO A 252 1.43 -22.89 0.28
N VAL A 253 0.46 -23.14 -0.62
CA VAL A 253 0.39 -22.52 -1.95
C VAL A 253 -0.98 -21.88 -2.15
N ALA A 254 -1.00 -20.63 -2.61
CA ALA A 254 -2.23 -19.95 -3.03
C ALA A 254 -2.21 -19.72 -4.55
N ILE A 255 -3.30 -20.09 -5.21
CA ILE A 255 -3.49 -19.91 -6.66
C ILE A 255 -4.57 -18.86 -6.88
N PHE A 256 -4.22 -17.77 -7.57
CA PHE A 256 -5.17 -16.74 -8.00
C PHE A 256 -5.43 -16.91 -9.49
N SER A 257 -6.68 -17.19 -9.86
CA SER A 257 -7.07 -17.41 -11.25
C SER A 257 -7.96 -16.30 -11.77
N LEU A 258 -7.58 -15.75 -12.94
CA LEU A 258 -8.33 -14.71 -13.67
C LEU A 258 -9.05 -15.31 -14.91
N GLU A 259 -8.70 -16.53 -15.33
CA GLU A 259 -9.15 -17.12 -16.58
C GLU A 259 -10.00 -18.38 -16.38
N MET A 260 -9.66 -19.19 -15.36
CA MET A 260 -10.26 -20.52 -15.15
C MET A 260 -11.04 -20.58 -13.85
N SER A 261 -12.21 -21.27 -13.88
CA SER A 261 -13.00 -21.51 -12.67
C SER A 261 -12.31 -22.52 -11.72
N ASN A 262 -12.68 -22.46 -10.42
CA ASN A 262 -12.15 -23.38 -9.40
C ASN A 262 -12.30 -24.86 -9.83
N ILE A 263 -13.47 -25.23 -10.35
CA ILE A 263 -13.76 -26.61 -10.78
C ILE A 263 -12.82 -27.04 -11.92
N GLN A 264 -12.53 -26.14 -12.86
CA GLN A 264 -11.60 -26.45 -13.96
C GLN A 264 -10.16 -26.63 -13.45
N LEU A 265 -9.72 -25.82 -12.49
CA LEU A 265 -8.39 -25.96 -11.87
C LEU A 265 -8.29 -27.25 -11.08
N VAL A 266 -9.30 -27.55 -10.24
CA VAL A 266 -9.34 -28.76 -9.44
C VAL A 266 -9.40 -30.02 -10.34
N ASN A 267 -10.18 -30.01 -11.43
CA ASN A 267 -10.19 -31.11 -12.37
C ASN A 267 -8.82 -31.37 -12.99
N ARG A 268 -8.05 -30.30 -13.32
CA ARG A 268 -6.68 -30.47 -13.81
C ARG A 268 -5.72 -30.98 -12.74
N LEU A 269 -5.88 -30.55 -11.48
CA LEU A 269 -5.11 -31.10 -10.36
C LEU A 269 -5.43 -32.61 -10.15
N ILE A 270 -6.69 -32.98 -10.22
CA ILE A 270 -7.12 -34.40 -10.15
C ILE A 270 -6.51 -35.21 -11.30
N GLN A 271 -6.60 -34.72 -12.54
CA GLN A 271 -5.98 -35.33 -13.70
C GLN A 271 -4.49 -35.62 -13.48
N ASN A 272 -3.78 -34.61 -12.98
CA ASN A 272 -2.35 -34.72 -12.73
C ASN A 272 -2.02 -35.69 -11.57
N THR A 273 -2.78 -35.64 -10.49
CA THR A 273 -2.52 -36.46 -9.30
C THR A 273 -2.96 -37.92 -9.50
N CYS A 274 -4.08 -38.13 -10.19
CA CYS A 274 -4.62 -39.44 -10.40
C CYS A 274 -4.11 -40.13 -11.67
N GLU A 275 -3.42 -39.38 -12.56
CA GLU A 275 -2.96 -39.91 -13.88
C GLU A 275 -4.09 -40.46 -14.73
N ILE A 276 -5.26 -39.84 -14.70
CA ILE A 276 -6.46 -40.20 -15.46
C ILE A 276 -6.64 -39.23 -16.61
N GLU A 277 -7.02 -39.75 -17.79
CA GLU A 277 -7.26 -38.90 -18.97
C GLU A 277 -8.36 -37.86 -18.73
N GLY A 278 -8.11 -36.64 -19.12
CA GLY A 278 -9.02 -35.52 -18.87
C GLY A 278 -10.39 -35.66 -19.57
N GLU A 279 -10.47 -36.34 -20.70
CA GLU A 279 -11.72 -36.63 -21.40
C GLU A 279 -12.62 -37.56 -20.60
N LYS A 280 -12.06 -38.56 -19.95
CA LYS A 280 -12.79 -39.50 -19.10
C LYS A 280 -13.34 -38.82 -17.85
N ILE A 281 -12.58 -37.92 -17.24
CA ILE A 281 -13.03 -37.13 -16.09
C ILE A 281 -14.18 -36.20 -16.50
N LYS A 282 -14.08 -35.55 -17.66
CA LYS A 282 -15.12 -34.64 -18.16
C LYS A 282 -16.40 -35.38 -18.57
N SER A 283 -16.26 -36.53 -19.18
CA SER A 283 -17.41 -37.35 -19.62
C SER A 283 -18.02 -38.21 -18.51
N GLY A 284 -17.30 -38.37 -17.38
CA GLY A 284 -17.71 -39.27 -16.29
C GLY A 284 -17.56 -40.75 -16.61
N GLN A 285 -16.93 -41.10 -17.74
CA GLN A 285 -16.76 -42.46 -18.20
C GLN A 285 -15.50 -43.10 -17.62
N LEU A 286 -15.52 -43.34 -16.31
CA LEU A 286 -14.42 -43.94 -15.58
C LEU A 286 -14.73 -45.45 -15.37
N SER A 287 -13.72 -46.32 -15.60
CA SER A 287 -13.79 -47.71 -15.19
C SER A 287 -13.76 -47.83 -13.66
N GLN A 288 -14.19 -49.00 -13.13
CA GLN A 288 -14.16 -49.27 -11.70
C GLN A 288 -12.74 -49.08 -11.12
N MET A 289 -11.72 -49.52 -11.83
CA MET A 289 -10.32 -49.40 -11.44
C MET A 289 -9.88 -47.91 -11.39
N GLU A 290 -10.31 -47.11 -12.36
CA GLU A 290 -10.01 -45.66 -12.36
C GLU A 290 -10.76 -44.92 -11.24
N TRP A 291 -11.97 -45.36 -10.89
CA TRP A 291 -12.69 -44.83 -9.72
C TRP A 291 -11.94 -45.11 -8.41
N ASP A 292 -11.46 -46.33 -8.22
CA ASP A 292 -10.71 -46.76 -7.04
C ASP A 292 -9.38 -45.97 -6.95
N GLN A 293 -8.70 -45.77 -8.09
CA GLN A 293 -7.48 -44.94 -8.20
C GLN A 293 -7.75 -43.50 -7.84
N LEU A 294 -8.83 -42.91 -8.36
CA LEU A 294 -9.25 -41.56 -8.06
C LEU A 294 -9.50 -41.38 -6.56
N MET A 295 -10.34 -42.26 -5.97
CA MET A 295 -10.68 -42.19 -4.55
C MET A 295 -9.47 -42.36 -3.62
N SER A 296 -8.49 -43.15 -4.03
CA SER A 296 -7.25 -43.37 -3.29
C SER A 296 -6.34 -42.17 -3.34
N ARG A 297 -6.07 -41.65 -4.55
CA ARG A 297 -5.06 -40.55 -4.75
C ARG A 297 -5.57 -39.16 -4.39
N VAL A 298 -6.88 -38.89 -4.55
CA VAL A 298 -7.49 -37.61 -4.18
C VAL A 298 -7.36 -37.30 -2.68
N LYS A 299 -7.24 -38.34 -1.83
CA LYS A 299 -7.05 -38.13 -0.39
C LYS A 299 -5.85 -37.25 -0.06
N ASN A 300 -4.78 -37.32 -0.84
CA ASN A 300 -3.59 -36.55 -0.65
C ASN A 300 -3.83 -35.02 -0.96
N LEU A 301 -4.78 -34.75 -1.86
CA LEU A 301 -5.18 -33.36 -2.17
C LEU A 301 -6.05 -32.73 -1.07
N TYR A 302 -6.88 -33.54 -0.36
CA TYR A 302 -7.74 -33.02 0.70
C TYR A 302 -6.94 -32.49 1.91
N SER A 303 -5.79 -33.06 2.19
CA SER A 303 -4.91 -32.64 3.32
C SER A 303 -3.86 -31.62 2.91
N ALA A 304 -3.70 -31.34 1.61
CA ALA A 304 -2.68 -30.42 1.12
C ALA A 304 -3.02 -28.95 1.43
N PRO A 305 -2.07 -28.12 1.85
CA PRO A 305 -2.27 -26.70 2.10
C PRO A 305 -2.32 -25.90 0.79
N LEU A 306 -3.28 -26.21 -0.09
CA LEU A 306 -3.48 -25.60 -1.39
C LEU A 306 -4.76 -24.77 -1.38
N TYR A 307 -4.64 -23.45 -1.66
CA TYR A 307 -5.73 -22.51 -1.63
C TYR A 307 -5.99 -21.96 -3.03
N ILE A 308 -7.25 -21.93 -3.47
CA ILE A 308 -7.65 -21.42 -4.77
C ILE A 308 -8.57 -20.22 -4.56
N CYS A 309 -8.19 -19.07 -5.08
CA CYS A 309 -8.95 -17.84 -5.05
C CYS A 309 -9.35 -17.43 -6.47
N LEU A 310 -10.65 -17.21 -6.70
CA LEU A 310 -11.13 -16.57 -7.92
C LEU A 310 -11.13 -15.06 -7.70
N LEU A 311 -10.39 -14.36 -8.50
CA LEU A 311 -10.55 -12.93 -8.62
C LEU A 311 -11.62 -12.68 -9.70
N TYR A 312 -12.83 -12.33 -9.25
CA TYR A 312 -13.81 -11.77 -10.15
C TYR A 312 -13.30 -10.37 -10.49
N THR A 313 -12.67 -10.21 -11.65
CA THR A 313 -12.40 -8.88 -12.16
C THR A 313 -13.74 -8.27 -12.52
N SER A 314 -14.15 -7.21 -11.83
CA SER A 314 -15.08 -6.26 -12.41
C SER A 314 -14.52 -5.87 -13.79
N PRO A 315 -15.35 -5.76 -14.84
CA PRO A 315 -14.85 -5.51 -16.18
C PRO A 315 -14.01 -4.23 -16.16
N SER A 316 -12.74 -4.38 -16.54
CA SER A 316 -11.83 -3.24 -16.66
C SER A 316 -12.47 -2.18 -17.56
N PRO A 317 -12.30 -0.87 -17.28
CA PRO A 317 -12.74 0.18 -18.20
C PRO A 317 -12.28 -0.04 -19.65
N ARG A 318 -11.18 -0.77 -19.85
CA ARG A 318 -10.71 -1.23 -21.18
C ARG A 318 -11.60 -2.30 -21.82
N ASP A 319 -12.29 -3.12 -21.06
CA ASP A 319 -13.17 -4.16 -21.57
C ASP A 319 -14.52 -3.59 -22.02
N ARG A 320 -15.00 -2.50 -21.40
CA ARG A 320 -16.17 -1.73 -21.86
C ARG A 320 -16.01 -1.14 -23.26
N THR A 321 -14.79 -0.82 -23.68
CA THR A 321 -14.52 -0.29 -25.03
C THR A 321 -14.48 -1.36 -26.12
N ARG A 322 -14.19 -2.62 -25.78
CA ARG A 322 -14.19 -3.75 -26.74
C ARG A 322 -15.57 -4.31 -27.03
N SER A 323 -16.53 -4.17 -26.11
CA SER A 323 -17.91 -4.66 -26.30
C SER A 323 -18.78 -3.77 -27.22
N ARG A 324 -18.27 -2.65 -27.71
CA ARG A 324 -18.98 -1.71 -28.58
C ARG A 324 -18.62 -1.81 -30.07
N MET A 325 -17.91 -2.85 -30.52
CA MET A 325 -17.80 -3.10 -31.95
C MET A 325 -19.12 -3.71 -32.45
N PRO A 326 -19.86 -3.02 -33.34
CA PRO A 326 -21.03 -3.64 -33.96
C PRO A 326 -20.56 -4.84 -34.78
N SER A 327 -21.22 -5.97 -34.58
CA SER A 327 -21.12 -7.09 -35.49
C SER A 327 -21.63 -6.60 -36.85
N SER A 328 -20.75 -6.17 -37.73
CA SER A 328 -21.07 -5.97 -39.16
C SER A 328 -21.26 -7.32 -39.78
N ALA A 329 -22.41 -7.44 -40.41
CA ALA A 329 -23.00 -8.52 -41.18
C ALA A 329 -22.05 -9.31 -42.06
#